data_4539f0eb10e35a4dfbcf644693610f5d
#
_entry.id   4539f0eb10e35a4dfbcf644693610f5d
#
_cell.length_a   1.000
_cell.length_b   1.000
_cell.length_c   1.000
_cell.angle_alpha   90.00
_cell.angle_beta   90.00
_cell.angle_gamma   90.00
#
_symmetry.space_group_name_H-M   'P 1'
#
loop_
_entity.id
_entity.type
_entity.pdbx_description
1 polymer ?
#
loop_
_entity_poly.entity_id
_entity_poly.type
_entity_poly.pdbx_seq_one_letter_code
_entity_poly.pdbx_strand_id
1 'polypeptide(L)'
;MCHIDNPPPRYVDVLAELRPGDTLTHCFRPFPNAPCTPDGRVREACWAARERGVLFDVGHGAGSFDFEVAEAMLAAGFPPDIISSDVHVLCIDGPAFDNMETMSKFLALGMPLADIVRAVTATPARALGRPDLGDLSVGSTGDVTVMRIEEGSFTFADVRGQTRTGRQRFAVDSMVVGGALWHAVDA
;
A
#
# COMPACT_ATOMS: atom_id res chain seq x y z
N MET A 1 14.62 3.04 1.81
CA MET A 1 13.26 3.63 1.68
C MET A 1 13.36 5.12 1.86
N CYS A 2 12.69 5.88 1.00
CA CYS A 2 12.64 7.34 1.05
C CYS A 2 11.18 7.78 1.29
N HIS A 3 10.99 8.62 2.32
CA HIS A 3 9.73 9.29 2.62
C HIS A 3 9.60 10.55 1.75
N ILE A 4 8.39 10.89 1.33
CA ILE A 4 8.10 12.13 0.62
C ILE A 4 6.92 12.85 1.28
N ASP A 5 7.06 14.18 1.45
CA ASP A 5 6.03 15.05 2.01
C ASP A 5 5.79 16.26 1.11
N ASN A 6 5.23 17.33 1.65
CA ASN A 6 5.01 18.58 0.90
C ASN A 6 6.33 19.13 0.37
N PRO A 7 6.29 19.74 -0.84
CA PRO A 7 7.50 20.33 -1.41
C PRO A 7 7.97 21.55 -0.60
N PRO A 8 9.28 21.86 -0.54
CA PRO A 8 10.38 21.14 -1.12
C PRO A 8 10.81 19.90 -0.30
N PRO A 9 11.42 18.84 -0.93
CA PRO A 9 11.68 18.68 -2.36
C PRO A 9 10.44 18.31 -3.18
N ARG A 10 10.47 18.56 -4.50
CA ARG A 10 9.39 18.13 -5.39
C ARG A 10 9.45 16.61 -5.61
N TYR A 11 8.30 16.01 -5.90
CA TYR A 11 8.18 14.58 -6.17
C TYR A 11 9.20 14.09 -7.22
N VAL A 12 9.32 14.81 -8.32
CA VAL A 12 10.22 14.46 -9.41
C VAL A 12 11.71 14.58 -9.04
N ASP A 13 12.07 15.51 -8.17
CA ASP A 13 13.45 15.69 -7.72
C ASP A 13 13.87 14.52 -6.81
N VAL A 14 12.97 14.06 -5.94
CA VAL A 14 13.22 12.86 -5.11
C VAL A 14 13.40 11.63 -5.99
N LEU A 15 12.52 11.41 -6.97
CA LEU A 15 12.61 10.26 -7.88
C LEU A 15 13.93 10.25 -8.67
N ALA A 16 14.47 11.42 -9.02
CA ALA A 16 15.73 11.53 -9.75
C ALA A 16 16.94 10.99 -8.96
N GLU A 17 16.89 11.06 -7.62
CA GLU A 17 17.98 10.63 -6.73
C GLU A 17 17.88 9.13 -6.37
N LEU A 18 16.72 8.49 -6.59
CA LEU A 18 16.51 7.08 -6.22
C LEU A 18 17.15 6.13 -7.23
N ARG A 19 17.72 5.05 -6.70
CA ARG A 19 18.47 4.02 -7.43
C ARG A 19 17.64 2.74 -7.55
N PRO A 20 18.03 1.80 -8.42
CA PRO A 20 17.43 0.46 -8.47
C PRO A 20 17.38 -0.20 -7.08
N GLY A 21 16.22 -0.71 -6.69
CA GLY A 21 15.98 -1.31 -5.38
C GLY A 21 15.62 -0.32 -4.25
N ASP A 22 15.75 0.98 -4.47
CA ASP A 22 15.22 1.95 -3.53
C ASP A 22 13.68 1.94 -3.55
N THR A 23 13.06 2.28 -2.43
CA THR A 23 11.60 2.36 -2.28
C THR A 23 11.20 3.79 -1.97
N LEU A 24 10.28 4.36 -2.75
CA LEU A 24 9.57 5.59 -2.42
C LEU A 24 8.29 5.25 -1.69
N THR A 25 8.16 5.64 -0.42
CA THR A 25 6.90 5.54 0.33
C THR A 25 6.04 6.79 0.17
N HIS A 26 4.76 6.69 0.47
CA HIS A 26 3.74 7.71 0.23
C HIS A 26 3.51 7.99 -1.26
N CYS A 27 3.57 6.94 -2.06
CA CYS A 27 3.53 7.06 -3.51
C CYS A 27 2.21 7.62 -4.05
N PHE A 28 1.10 7.51 -3.31
CA PHE A 28 -0.23 8.00 -3.71
C PHE A 28 -0.72 9.15 -2.83
N ARG A 29 0.22 9.97 -2.38
CA ARG A 29 -0.09 11.14 -1.57
C ARG A 29 -0.88 12.21 -2.34
N PRO A 30 -1.65 13.06 -1.64
CA PRO A 30 -2.39 14.16 -2.25
C PRO A 30 -1.48 15.26 -2.83
N PHE A 31 -2.09 16.11 -3.66
CA PHE A 31 -1.46 17.37 -4.08
C PHE A 31 -1.09 18.25 -2.88
N PRO A 32 -0.04 19.11 -3.00
CA PRO A 32 0.61 19.52 -4.26
C PRO A 32 1.74 18.59 -4.74
N ASN A 33 2.18 17.61 -3.96
CA ASN A 33 3.33 16.77 -4.28
C ASN A 33 2.92 15.34 -4.73
N ALA A 34 1.88 15.25 -5.56
CA ALA A 34 1.31 13.99 -6.06
C ALA A 34 2.14 13.35 -7.20
N PRO A 35 2.02 12.02 -7.42
CA PRO A 35 2.69 11.28 -8.49
C PRO A 35 2.10 11.56 -9.89
N CYS A 36 0.92 12.15 -9.95
CA CYS A 36 0.24 12.52 -11.18
C CYS A 36 0.07 14.04 -11.31
N THR A 37 -0.39 14.46 -12.46
CA THR A 37 -0.82 15.84 -12.73
C THR A 37 -2.30 16.01 -12.36
N PRO A 38 -2.82 17.24 -12.20
CA PRO A 38 -4.22 17.47 -11.85
C PRO A 38 -5.23 16.89 -12.85
N ASP A 39 -4.83 16.66 -14.10
CA ASP A 39 -5.62 15.98 -15.13
C ASP A 39 -5.47 14.44 -15.10
N GLY A 40 -4.87 13.89 -14.04
CA GLY A 40 -4.79 12.45 -13.78
C GLY A 40 -3.68 11.70 -14.53
N ARG A 41 -2.82 12.39 -15.30
CA ARG A 41 -1.71 11.74 -16.00
C ARG A 41 -0.56 11.44 -15.03
N VAL A 42 -0.09 10.19 -15.04
CA VAL A 42 1.12 9.78 -14.31
C VAL A 42 2.31 10.59 -14.82
N ARG A 43 3.10 11.12 -13.90
CA ARG A 43 4.33 11.86 -14.27
C ARG A 43 5.34 10.93 -14.93
N GLU A 44 5.97 11.37 -16.01
CA GLU A 44 7.00 10.58 -16.72
C GLU A 44 8.13 10.13 -15.78
N ALA A 45 8.48 10.95 -14.80
CA ALA A 45 9.48 10.59 -13.80
C ALA A 45 9.08 9.33 -12.98
N CYS A 46 7.80 9.06 -12.78
CA CYS A 46 7.33 7.83 -12.11
C CYS A 46 7.61 6.60 -12.97
N TRP A 47 7.27 6.67 -14.27
CA TRP A 47 7.56 5.59 -15.21
C TRP A 47 9.06 5.33 -15.33
N ALA A 48 9.85 6.37 -15.54
CA ALA A 48 11.31 6.28 -15.63
C ALA A 48 11.94 5.72 -14.34
N ALA A 49 11.42 6.08 -13.16
CA ALA A 49 11.88 5.53 -11.90
C ALA A 49 11.54 4.05 -11.76
N ARG A 50 10.32 3.65 -12.14
CA ARG A 50 9.89 2.23 -12.15
C ARG A 50 10.73 1.40 -13.11
N GLU A 51 11.00 1.89 -14.31
CA GLU A 51 11.87 1.22 -15.28
C GLU A 51 13.30 1.04 -14.76
N ARG A 52 13.80 1.97 -13.94
CA ARG A 52 15.08 1.84 -13.25
C ARG A 52 15.06 0.84 -12.09
N GLY A 53 13.89 0.36 -11.68
CA GLY A 53 13.75 -0.57 -10.57
C GLY A 53 13.51 0.09 -9.20
N VAL A 54 13.04 1.33 -9.17
CA VAL A 54 12.51 1.96 -7.95
C VAL A 54 11.14 1.37 -7.64
N LEU A 55 10.91 1.01 -6.37
CA LEU A 55 9.64 0.49 -5.88
C LEU A 55 8.77 1.61 -5.30
N PHE A 56 7.46 1.49 -5.50
CA PHE A 56 6.47 2.45 -5.03
C PHE A 56 5.63 1.83 -3.93
N ASP A 57 5.74 2.37 -2.71
CA ASP A 57 5.03 1.92 -1.52
C ASP A 57 3.93 2.91 -1.13
N VAL A 58 2.79 2.39 -0.70
CA VAL A 58 1.63 3.22 -0.34
C VAL A 58 1.90 4.05 0.90
N GLY A 59 2.33 3.43 2.00
CA GLY A 59 2.55 4.14 3.26
C GLY A 59 1.38 5.03 3.61
N HIS A 60 0.19 4.46 3.85
CA HIS A 60 -1.06 5.23 3.96
C HIS A 60 -0.98 6.38 4.97
N GLY A 61 -0.59 6.09 6.22
CA GLY A 61 -0.41 7.05 7.30
C GLY A 61 -1.61 7.97 7.55
N ALA A 62 -1.33 9.11 8.19
CA ALA A 62 -2.32 10.14 8.48
C ALA A 62 -2.50 11.16 7.33
N GLY A 63 -1.57 11.24 6.38
CA GLY A 63 -1.53 12.31 5.39
C GLY A 63 -1.17 11.89 3.96
N SER A 64 -1.02 10.61 3.66
CA SER A 64 -0.30 10.17 2.45
C SER A 64 -1.08 9.26 1.49
N PHE A 65 -2.39 9.17 1.63
CA PHE A 65 -3.24 8.42 0.71
C PHE A 65 -4.46 9.26 0.28
N ASP A 66 -4.62 9.44 -1.02
CA ASP A 66 -5.71 10.19 -1.64
C ASP A 66 -6.42 9.29 -2.67
N PHE A 67 -7.74 9.16 -2.59
CA PHE A 67 -8.51 8.30 -3.49
C PHE A 67 -8.46 8.78 -4.95
N GLU A 68 -8.55 10.08 -5.21
CA GLU A 68 -8.51 10.59 -6.58
C GLU A 68 -7.15 10.30 -7.23
N VAL A 69 -6.08 10.45 -6.46
CA VAL A 69 -4.72 10.11 -6.92
C VAL A 69 -4.61 8.61 -7.16
N ALA A 70 -5.07 7.77 -6.22
CA ALA A 70 -5.01 6.31 -6.37
C ALA A 70 -5.81 5.82 -7.58
N GLU A 71 -7.03 6.35 -7.78
CA GLU A 71 -7.88 6.05 -8.94
C GLU A 71 -7.19 6.43 -10.26
N ALA A 72 -6.61 7.64 -10.32
CA ALA A 72 -5.89 8.10 -11.52
C ALA A 72 -4.69 7.20 -11.84
N MET A 73 -3.89 6.86 -10.81
CA MET A 73 -2.72 5.99 -10.97
C MET A 73 -3.11 4.59 -11.42
N LEU A 74 -4.11 3.97 -10.79
CA LEU A 74 -4.60 2.63 -11.17
C LEU A 74 -5.20 2.63 -12.57
N ALA A 75 -6.01 3.63 -12.95
CA ALA A 75 -6.59 3.76 -14.27
C ALA A 75 -5.53 3.92 -15.37
N ALA A 76 -4.41 4.54 -15.05
CA ALA A 76 -3.27 4.67 -15.96
C ALA A 76 -2.39 3.40 -16.02
N GLY A 77 -2.71 2.33 -15.27
CA GLY A 77 -1.90 1.11 -15.21
C GLY A 77 -0.64 1.24 -14.35
N PHE A 78 -0.67 2.14 -13.36
CA PHE A 78 0.42 2.34 -12.41
C PHE A 78 0.01 1.92 -10.98
N PRO A 79 -0.17 0.61 -10.69
CA PRO A 79 -0.45 0.14 -9.35
C PRO A 79 0.76 0.33 -8.41
N PRO A 80 0.57 0.34 -7.09
CA PRO A 80 1.69 0.33 -6.15
C PRO A 80 2.39 -1.03 -6.21
N ASP A 81 3.70 -1.05 -5.91
CA ASP A 81 4.47 -2.28 -5.76
C ASP A 81 4.30 -2.88 -4.37
N ILE A 82 4.16 -2.02 -3.36
CA ILE A 82 4.00 -2.39 -1.95
C ILE A 82 2.79 -1.64 -1.38
N ILE A 83 2.00 -2.35 -0.58
CA ILE A 83 0.89 -1.79 0.19
C ILE A 83 1.27 -1.89 1.67
N SER A 84 1.51 -0.74 2.29
CA SER A 84 1.79 -0.62 3.71
C SER A 84 0.88 0.41 4.36
N SER A 85 0.62 0.25 5.66
CA SER A 85 -0.34 1.08 6.39
C SER A 85 0.27 2.35 6.97
N ASP A 86 1.55 2.35 7.30
CA ASP A 86 2.22 3.43 8.06
C ASP A 86 1.39 3.87 9.28
N VAL A 87 0.82 2.90 10.02
CA VAL A 87 -0.01 3.18 11.19
C VAL A 87 0.84 3.71 12.33
N HIS A 88 0.42 4.81 12.88
CA HIS A 88 1.00 5.45 14.05
C HIS A 88 -0.09 6.15 14.87
N VAL A 89 0.28 6.75 16.01
CA VAL A 89 -0.66 7.33 16.98
C VAL A 89 -1.69 8.32 16.38
N LEU A 90 -1.37 8.99 15.27
CA LEU A 90 -2.27 9.96 14.64
C LEU A 90 -3.25 9.33 13.63
N CYS A 91 -3.14 8.04 13.32
CA CYS A 91 -4.00 7.38 12.33
C CYS A 91 -4.44 5.95 12.73
N ILE A 92 -4.19 5.54 13.98
CA ILE A 92 -4.68 4.27 14.52
C ILE A 92 -6.21 4.25 14.63
N ASP A 93 -6.84 5.40 14.85
CA ASP A 93 -8.29 5.57 14.87
C ASP A 93 -8.84 6.09 13.52
N GLY A 94 -8.06 5.98 12.46
CA GLY A 94 -8.36 6.38 11.08
C GLY A 94 -7.48 7.52 10.56
N PRO A 95 -7.44 7.68 9.24
CA PRO A 95 -8.10 6.87 8.21
C PRO A 95 -7.36 5.56 7.86
N ALA A 96 -6.15 5.32 8.37
CA ALA A 96 -5.38 4.12 8.03
C ALA A 96 -5.82 2.88 8.83
N PHE A 97 -6.16 3.01 10.10
CA PHE A 97 -6.52 1.97 11.07
C PHE A 97 -5.47 0.86 11.16
N ASP A 98 -5.36 0.04 10.12
CA ASP A 98 -4.43 -1.08 10.00
C ASP A 98 -4.11 -1.40 8.53
N ASN A 99 -3.39 -2.49 8.28
CA ASN A 99 -3.06 -2.87 6.91
C ASN A 99 -4.23 -3.56 6.18
N MET A 100 -5.17 -4.21 6.89
CA MET A 100 -6.36 -4.81 6.30
C MET A 100 -7.29 -3.73 5.73
N GLU A 101 -7.43 -2.61 6.45
CA GLU A 101 -8.16 -1.44 5.96
C GLU A 101 -7.52 -0.88 4.68
N THR A 102 -6.18 -0.72 4.68
CA THR A 102 -5.46 -0.23 3.50
C THR A 102 -5.62 -1.18 2.30
N MET A 103 -5.46 -2.48 2.50
CA MET A 103 -5.70 -3.52 1.47
C MET A 103 -7.14 -3.47 0.95
N SER A 104 -8.11 -3.27 1.84
CA SER A 104 -9.54 -3.21 1.49
C SER A 104 -9.88 -2.02 0.61
N LYS A 105 -9.20 -0.88 0.79
CA LYS A 105 -9.31 0.28 -0.09
C LYS A 105 -8.89 -0.05 -1.52
N PHE A 106 -7.75 -0.76 -1.69
CA PHE A 106 -7.31 -1.20 -3.02
C PHE A 106 -8.25 -2.25 -3.64
N LEU A 107 -8.85 -3.12 -2.83
CA LEU A 107 -9.89 -4.05 -3.30
C LEU A 107 -11.12 -3.27 -3.79
N ALA A 108 -11.58 -2.25 -3.05
CA ALA A 108 -12.69 -1.39 -3.43
C ALA A 108 -12.39 -0.57 -4.70
N LEU A 109 -11.14 -0.22 -4.95
CA LEU A 109 -10.66 0.44 -6.17
C LEU A 109 -10.48 -0.52 -7.36
N GLY A 110 -10.75 -1.82 -7.18
CA GLY A 110 -10.71 -2.82 -8.26
C GLY A 110 -9.33 -3.42 -8.54
N MET A 111 -8.36 -3.24 -7.66
CA MET A 111 -7.08 -3.94 -7.80
C MET A 111 -7.29 -5.45 -7.60
N PRO A 112 -6.71 -6.32 -8.47
CA PRO A 112 -6.88 -7.77 -8.35
C PRO A 112 -6.37 -8.31 -7.00
N LEU A 113 -7.13 -9.23 -6.40
CA LEU A 113 -6.80 -9.84 -5.11
C LEU A 113 -5.36 -10.39 -5.05
N ALA A 114 -4.94 -11.10 -6.09
CA ALA A 114 -3.60 -11.69 -6.16
C ALA A 114 -2.49 -10.63 -6.15
N ASP A 115 -2.74 -9.46 -6.75
CA ASP A 115 -1.78 -8.36 -6.78
C ASP A 115 -1.71 -7.63 -5.45
N ILE A 116 -2.86 -7.47 -4.76
CA ILE A 116 -2.90 -6.94 -3.39
C ILE A 116 -2.10 -7.86 -2.45
N VAL A 117 -2.36 -9.17 -2.49
CA VAL A 117 -1.63 -10.13 -1.65
C VAL A 117 -0.13 -10.09 -1.96
N ARG A 118 0.27 -10.06 -3.22
CA ARG A 118 1.68 -9.95 -3.62
C ARG A 118 2.32 -8.67 -3.08
N ALA A 119 1.60 -7.55 -3.10
CA ALA A 119 2.07 -6.25 -2.64
C ALA A 119 2.27 -6.17 -1.11
N VAL A 120 1.67 -7.08 -0.34
CA VAL A 120 1.85 -7.15 1.13
C VAL A 120 2.70 -8.34 1.60
N THR A 121 3.16 -9.20 0.69
CA THR A 121 3.92 -10.42 1.01
C THR A 121 5.23 -10.50 0.23
N ALA A 122 5.21 -11.09 -0.95
CA ALA A 122 6.39 -11.41 -1.75
C ALA A 122 7.17 -10.17 -2.20
N THR A 123 6.49 -9.07 -2.53
CA THR A 123 7.19 -7.85 -2.98
C THR A 123 7.94 -7.16 -1.84
N PRO A 124 7.34 -6.86 -0.67
CA PRO A 124 8.08 -6.29 0.45
C PRO A 124 9.19 -7.23 0.97
N ALA A 125 8.97 -8.55 1.01
CA ALA A 125 10.01 -9.50 1.40
C ALA A 125 11.24 -9.39 0.48
N ARG A 126 11.02 -9.34 -0.83
CA ARG A 126 12.08 -9.15 -1.82
C ARG A 126 12.77 -7.78 -1.68
N ALA A 127 12.02 -6.71 -1.45
CA ALA A 127 12.55 -5.36 -1.23
C ALA A 127 13.46 -5.28 -0.01
N LEU A 128 13.16 -6.07 1.03
CA LEU A 128 13.94 -6.17 2.26
C LEU A 128 15.12 -7.17 2.16
N GLY A 129 15.28 -7.86 1.03
CA GLY A 129 16.30 -8.91 0.86
C GLY A 129 16.04 -10.13 1.78
N ARG A 130 14.78 -10.43 2.11
CA ARG A 130 14.36 -11.53 2.98
C ARG A 130 13.71 -12.65 2.17
N PRO A 131 14.51 -13.53 1.53
CA PRO A 131 13.99 -14.65 0.72
C PRO A 131 13.29 -15.74 1.55
N ASP A 132 13.42 -15.69 2.87
CA ASP A 132 12.78 -16.57 3.84
C ASP A 132 11.37 -16.13 4.21
N LEU A 133 10.88 -15.01 3.67
CA LEU A 133 9.57 -14.42 3.94
C LEU A 133 8.74 -14.25 2.66
N GLY A 134 7.44 -14.06 2.85
CA GLY A 134 6.52 -13.62 1.80
C GLY A 134 5.97 -14.73 0.90
N ASP A 135 6.29 -16.00 1.18
CA ASP A 135 5.71 -17.17 0.54
C ASP A 135 5.53 -18.34 1.52
N LEU A 136 4.93 -19.44 1.06
CA LEU A 136 4.68 -20.65 1.83
C LEU A 136 5.51 -21.85 1.31
N SER A 137 6.68 -21.58 0.73
CA SER A 137 7.59 -22.61 0.24
C SER A 137 8.17 -23.42 1.40
N VAL A 138 8.52 -24.68 1.14
CA VAL A 138 9.19 -25.51 2.15
C VAL A 138 10.53 -24.91 2.51
N GLY A 139 10.71 -24.59 3.79
CA GLY A 139 11.91 -23.94 4.32
C GLY A 139 11.77 -22.43 4.55
N SER A 140 10.67 -21.80 4.10
CA SER A 140 10.33 -20.42 4.45
C SER A 140 9.89 -20.30 5.90
N THR A 141 9.98 -19.09 6.46
CA THR A 141 9.45 -18.82 7.80
C THR A 141 7.95 -19.10 7.84
N GLY A 142 7.52 -19.88 8.82
CA GLY A 142 6.13 -20.34 8.97
C GLY A 142 5.20 -19.31 9.61
N ASP A 143 5.37 -18.03 9.28
CA ASP A 143 4.48 -16.96 9.71
C ASP A 143 3.37 -16.78 8.67
N VAL A 144 2.12 -16.97 9.09
CA VAL A 144 0.96 -16.99 8.18
C VAL A 144 -0.18 -16.18 8.79
N THR A 145 -0.75 -15.29 8.00
CA THR A 145 -2.03 -14.67 8.31
C THR A 145 -3.12 -15.30 7.47
N VAL A 146 -4.10 -15.92 8.12
CA VAL A 146 -5.32 -16.42 7.48
C VAL A 146 -6.33 -15.28 7.44
N MET A 147 -6.75 -14.94 6.24
CA MET A 147 -7.70 -13.85 6.00
C MET A 147 -8.97 -14.38 5.34
N ARG A 148 -10.10 -13.74 5.64
CA ARG A 148 -11.34 -13.89 4.89
C ARG A 148 -11.71 -12.59 4.22
N ILE A 149 -12.51 -12.68 3.17
CA ILE A 149 -13.16 -11.53 2.55
C ILE A 149 -14.59 -11.50 3.06
N GLU A 150 -14.95 -10.43 3.73
CA GLU A 150 -16.31 -10.16 4.18
C GLU A 150 -17.07 -9.42 3.08
N GLU A 151 -18.29 -9.91 2.81
CA GLU A 151 -19.22 -9.26 1.89
C GLU A 151 -20.13 -8.30 2.67
N GLY A 152 -20.34 -7.10 2.14
CA GLY A 152 -21.17 -6.10 2.80
C GLY A 152 -21.16 -4.76 2.08
N SER A 153 -21.42 -3.71 2.84
CA SER A 153 -21.28 -2.32 2.39
C SER A 153 -20.34 -1.62 3.37
N PHE A 154 -19.14 -1.34 2.93
CA PHE A 154 -18.07 -0.79 3.75
C PHE A 154 -17.67 0.58 3.22
N THR A 155 -17.61 1.57 4.09
CA THR A 155 -17.21 2.94 3.73
C THR A 155 -15.76 3.15 4.16
N PHE A 156 -14.91 3.43 3.20
CA PHE A 156 -13.49 3.73 3.40
C PHE A 156 -13.24 5.22 3.23
N ALA A 157 -12.45 5.81 4.13
CA ALA A 157 -12.06 7.22 4.05
C ALA A 157 -10.56 7.37 3.71
N ASP A 158 -10.23 8.43 2.98
CA ASP A 158 -8.85 8.85 2.77
C ASP A 158 -8.43 9.96 3.73
N VAL A 159 -7.20 10.47 3.55
CA VAL A 159 -6.63 11.52 4.42
C VAL A 159 -7.24 12.91 4.17
N ARG A 160 -8.07 13.07 3.14
CA ARG A 160 -8.79 14.31 2.82
C ARG A 160 -10.26 14.27 3.22
N GLY A 161 -10.71 13.15 3.80
CA GLY A 161 -12.11 12.93 4.17
C GLY A 161 -12.99 12.54 2.98
N GLN A 162 -12.41 12.23 1.81
CA GLN A 162 -13.17 11.63 0.72
C GLN A 162 -13.48 10.18 1.06
N THR A 163 -14.62 9.68 0.61
CA THR A 163 -15.04 8.31 0.89
C THR A 163 -15.28 7.51 -0.37
N ARG A 164 -15.07 6.18 -0.26
CA ARG A 164 -15.48 5.20 -1.27
C ARG A 164 -16.20 4.06 -0.59
N THR A 165 -17.21 3.52 -1.26
CA THR A 165 -17.95 2.36 -0.76
C THR A 165 -17.50 1.11 -1.50
N GLY A 166 -16.94 0.15 -0.76
CA GLY A 166 -16.66 -1.19 -1.25
C GLY A 166 -17.73 -2.20 -0.83
N ARG A 167 -17.82 -3.29 -1.61
CA ARG A 167 -18.70 -4.43 -1.30
C ARG A 167 -18.00 -5.53 -0.53
N GLN A 168 -16.69 -5.41 -0.38
CA GLN A 168 -15.82 -6.39 0.23
C GLN A 168 -14.78 -5.71 1.09
N ARG A 169 -14.36 -6.40 2.16
CA ARG A 169 -13.19 -6.02 2.95
C ARG A 169 -12.41 -7.24 3.40
N PHE A 170 -11.13 -7.07 3.67
CA PHE A 170 -10.32 -8.08 4.35
C PHE A 170 -10.61 -8.07 5.84
N ALA A 171 -10.65 -9.26 6.43
CA ALA A 171 -10.66 -9.47 7.87
C ALA A 171 -9.70 -10.60 8.23
N VAL A 172 -8.98 -10.44 9.34
CA VAL A 172 -8.12 -11.50 9.88
C VAL A 172 -9.00 -12.56 10.54
N ASP A 173 -8.73 -13.82 10.24
CA ASP A 173 -9.34 -14.97 10.90
C ASP A 173 -8.40 -15.52 11.98
N SER A 174 -7.16 -15.81 11.60
CA SER A 174 -6.15 -16.31 12.53
C SER A 174 -4.74 -15.98 12.03
N MET A 175 -3.75 -16.10 12.91
CA MET A 175 -2.35 -15.93 12.59
C MET A 175 -1.51 -17.05 13.19
N VAL A 176 -0.49 -17.47 12.47
CA VAL A 176 0.61 -18.27 12.96
C VAL A 176 1.85 -17.40 13.02
N VAL A 177 2.49 -17.31 14.16
CA VAL A 177 3.69 -16.50 14.38
C VAL A 177 4.71 -17.34 15.14
N GLY A 178 5.90 -17.50 14.57
CA GLY A 178 6.94 -18.35 15.17
C GLY A 178 6.49 -19.80 15.37
N GLY A 179 5.59 -20.31 14.51
CA GLY A 179 5.01 -21.65 14.59
C GLY A 179 3.89 -21.82 15.64
N ALA A 180 3.49 -20.77 16.35
CA ALA A 180 2.38 -20.80 17.30
C ALA A 180 1.12 -20.19 16.68
N LEU A 181 -0.02 -20.86 16.84
CA LEU A 181 -1.32 -20.35 16.41
C LEU A 181 -1.77 -19.22 17.36
N TRP A 182 -2.07 -18.08 16.78
CA TRP A 182 -2.68 -16.95 17.45
C TRP A 182 -4.13 -16.84 16.97
N HIS A 183 -5.07 -16.78 17.91
CA HIS A 183 -6.45 -16.44 17.59
C HIS A 183 -6.60 -14.92 17.63
N ALA A 184 -7.34 -14.37 16.66
CA ALA A 184 -7.83 -13.01 16.80
C ALA A 184 -8.67 -12.95 18.09
N VAL A 185 -8.32 -12.05 18.98
CA VAL A 185 -9.20 -11.77 20.13
C VAL A 185 -10.40 -11.08 19.53
N ASP A 186 -11.60 -11.66 19.73
CA ASP A 186 -12.86 -11.05 19.32
C ASP A 186 -12.90 -9.61 19.87
N ALA A 187 -12.91 -8.63 18.95
CA ALA A 187 -12.96 -7.21 19.25
C ALA A 187 -14.42 -6.76 19.38
#